data_39518c79141dec7821f15eaa51d3b0f0
#
_entry.id   39518c79141dec7821f15eaa51d3b0f0
#
_cell.length_a   1.000
_cell.length_b   1.000
_cell.length_c   1.000
_cell.angle_alpha   90.00
_cell.angle_beta   90.00
_cell.angle_gamma   90.00
#
_symmetry.space_group_name_H-M   'P 1'
#
loop_
_entity.id
_entity.type
_entity.pdbx_description
1 polymer ?
#
loop_
_entity_poly.entity_id
_entity_poly.type
_entity_poly.pdbx_seq_one_letter_code
_entity_poly.pdbx_strand_id
1 'polypeptide(L)'
;MSNTALGAYMEEELVSQPDVWLRAIAQAASDKAASDSGAERLLPADGERVAVVGCGTSWFMAQSYAAAREAAGKGVTDAFAASEAFLNHNSAGRQYDAVIAITRSGTTTEVIELLQALRGKVPTVAVIGDVESPVATLADAVVGLPYADEKSVVQTRFATTALVYLLSSLGMEFGDAVEQARTAVTEPVAQDLVEAEQFTFLGTGWTIGLAHEAGLKMREAVQGWTESYPAMEYRHGPISIAAPGRVTWLFGEQPEGLDADMAATGALYINTGKHPLAELARVHRVTLERARARGLNPDLPRNLTRSVILDTTA
;
A
#
# COMPACT_ATOMS: atom_id res chain seq x y z
N MET A 1 -15.69 -21.99 21.76
CA MET A 1 -14.82 -21.17 20.89
C MET A 1 -15.37 -21.33 19.50
N SER A 2 -15.85 -20.26 18.87
CA SER A 2 -16.34 -20.31 17.49
C SER A 2 -15.17 -20.72 16.61
N ASN A 3 -15.36 -21.77 15.82
CA ASN A 3 -14.39 -22.27 14.86
C ASN A 3 -14.38 -21.29 13.65
N THR A 4 -13.90 -20.07 13.86
CA THR A 4 -13.77 -19.08 12.79
C THR A 4 -12.65 -19.55 11.86
N ALA A 5 -12.91 -19.62 10.57
CA ALA A 5 -11.90 -20.02 9.60
C ALA A 5 -10.66 -19.11 9.69
N LEU A 6 -9.46 -19.66 9.48
CA LEU A 6 -8.22 -18.89 9.51
C LEU A 6 -8.30 -17.77 8.45
N GLY A 7 -8.03 -16.53 8.84
CA GLY A 7 -8.10 -15.37 7.97
C GLY A 7 -9.52 -15.01 7.51
N ALA A 8 -10.53 -15.24 8.35
CA ALA A 8 -11.92 -14.93 7.99
C ALA A 8 -12.17 -13.43 7.80
N TYR A 9 -11.55 -12.58 8.63
CA TYR A 9 -11.63 -11.13 8.45
C TYR A 9 -10.87 -10.68 7.21
N MET A 10 -9.64 -11.18 7.03
CA MET A 10 -8.86 -10.87 5.83
C MET A 10 -9.60 -11.26 4.54
N GLU A 11 -10.32 -12.40 4.53
CA GLU A 11 -11.11 -12.82 3.36
C GLU A 11 -12.28 -11.87 3.09
N GLU A 12 -13.06 -11.51 4.11
CA GLU A 12 -14.14 -10.53 3.98
C GLU A 12 -13.63 -9.20 3.46
N GLU A 13 -12.54 -8.72 4.01
CA GLU A 13 -11.89 -7.46 3.67
C GLU A 13 -11.33 -7.49 2.26
N LEU A 14 -10.66 -8.59 1.88
CA LEU A 14 -10.14 -8.82 0.54
C LEU A 14 -11.25 -8.80 -0.53
N VAL A 15 -12.32 -9.58 -0.32
CA VAL A 15 -13.41 -9.70 -1.30
C VAL A 15 -14.16 -8.38 -1.49
N SER A 16 -14.22 -7.54 -0.47
CA SER A 16 -14.88 -6.24 -0.53
C SER A 16 -14.07 -5.13 -1.21
N GLN A 17 -12.76 -5.31 -1.47
CA GLN A 17 -11.90 -4.28 -2.03
C GLN A 17 -12.47 -3.61 -3.30
N PRO A 18 -12.97 -4.34 -4.32
CA PRO A 18 -13.46 -3.71 -5.55
C PRO A 18 -14.60 -2.71 -5.31
N ASP A 19 -15.55 -3.06 -4.42
CA ASP A 19 -16.68 -2.18 -4.09
C ASP A 19 -16.25 -0.97 -3.26
N VAL A 20 -15.27 -1.16 -2.38
CA VAL A 20 -14.69 -0.10 -1.57
C VAL A 20 -13.85 0.86 -2.42
N TRP A 21 -13.18 0.38 -3.46
CA TRP A 21 -12.48 1.23 -4.43
C TRP A 21 -13.44 2.14 -5.20
N LEU A 22 -14.61 1.64 -5.64
CA LEU A 22 -15.62 2.49 -6.28
C LEU A 22 -16.07 3.64 -5.37
N ARG A 23 -16.20 3.38 -4.07
CA ARG A 23 -16.52 4.43 -3.09
C ARG A 23 -15.40 5.46 -2.96
N ALA A 24 -14.14 5.02 -2.94
CA ALA A 24 -12.99 5.91 -2.87
C ALA A 24 -12.86 6.81 -4.12
N ILE A 25 -13.10 6.25 -5.31
CA ILE A 25 -13.13 7.01 -6.57
C ILE A 25 -14.22 8.07 -6.52
N ALA A 26 -15.43 7.71 -6.11
CA ALA A 26 -16.56 8.63 -5.99
C ALA A 26 -16.29 9.73 -4.94
N GLN A 27 -15.70 9.37 -3.80
CA GLN A 27 -15.31 10.33 -2.76
C GLN A 27 -14.26 11.30 -3.27
N ALA A 28 -13.20 10.84 -3.95
CA ALA A 28 -12.16 11.72 -4.50
C ALA A 28 -12.74 12.72 -5.51
N ALA A 29 -13.67 12.28 -6.36
CA ALA A 29 -14.37 13.15 -7.29
C ALA A 29 -15.25 14.19 -6.58
N SER A 30 -15.96 13.79 -5.52
CA SER A 30 -16.80 14.67 -4.70
C SER A 30 -15.95 15.72 -3.96
N ASP A 31 -14.86 15.31 -3.32
CA ASP A 31 -13.98 16.20 -2.58
C ASP A 31 -13.31 17.23 -3.50
N LYS A 32 -12.92 16.78 -4.70
CA LYS A 32 -12.40 17.68 -5.73
C LYS A 32 -13.46 18.71 -6.18
N ALA A 33 -14.67 18.28 -6.48
CA ALA A 33 -15.75 19.16 -6.89
C ALA A 33 -16.12 20.17 -5.79
N ALA A 34 -16.10 19.77 -4.52
CA ALA A 34 -16.30 20.65 -3.39
C ALA A 34 -15.20 21.73 -3.32
N SER A 35 -13.94 21.34 -3.46
CA SER A 35 -12.82 22.27 -3.50
C SER A 35 -12.90 23.24 -4.68
N ASP A 36 -13.23 22.75 -5.87
CA ASP A 36 -13.41 23.59 -7.07
C ASP A 36 -14.57 24.59 -6.91
N SER A 37 -15.52 24.29 -6.01
CA SER A 37 -16.67 25.15 -5.66
C SER A 37 -16.41 26.10 -4.48
N GLY A 38 -15.18 26.12 -3.93
CA GLY A 38 -14.75 27.03 -2.88
C GLY A 38 -14.73 26.44 -1.47
N ALA A 39 -14.96 25.13 -1.29
CA ALA A 39 -14.70 24.47 -0.02
C ALA A 39 -13.19 24.39 0.24
N GLU A 40 -12.81 24.23 1.51
CA GLU A 40 -11.42 24.02 1.88
C GLU A 40 -10.87 22.76 1.22
N ARG A 41 -9.69 22.89 0.63
CA ARG A 41 -9.04 21.80 -0.07
C ARG A 41 -8.42 20.81 0.93
N LEU A 42 -8.77 19.52 0.80
CA LEU A 42 -8.24 18.48 1.68
C LEU A 42 -6.81 18.05 1.32
N LEU A 43 -6.47 18.01 0.04
CA LEU A 43 -5.15 17.55 -0.43
C LEU A 43 -4.31 18.73 -0.93
N PRO A 44 -2.96 18.62 -0.91
CA PRO A 44 -2.05 19.65 -1.40
C PRO A 44 -2.31 20.06 -2.85
N ALA A 45 -1.98 21.32 -3.18
CA ALA A 45 -2.12 21.86 -4.53
C ALA A 45 -1.08 21.29 -5.51
N ASP A 46 -1.38 21.52 -6.78
CA ASP A 46 -0.43 21.31 -7.86
C ASP A 46 0.77 22.26 -7.69
N GLY A 47 1.99 21.71 -7.85
CA GLY A 47 3.23 22.44 -7.69
C GLY A 47 3.78 22.48 -6.26
N GLU A 48 2.97 22.21 -5.25
CA GLU A 48 3.45 22.13 -3.85
C GLU A 48 4.42 20.97 -3.65
N ARG A 49 5.44 21.22 -2.83
CA ARG A 49 6.37 20.19 -2.37
C ARG A 49 5.77 19.47 -1.18
N VAL A 50 5.57 18.16 -1.32
CA VAL A 50 4.82 17.35 -0.37
C VAL A 50 5.69 16.23 0.21
N ALA A 51 5.61 16.02 1.52
CA ALA A 51 6.06 14.79 2.14
C ALA A 51 4.87 13.86 2.37
N VAL A 52 5.02 12.58 2.04
CA VAL A 52 4.00 11.55 2.32
C VAL A 52 4.59 10.53 3.27
N VAL A 53 3.93 10.29 4.39
CA VAL A 53 4.46 9.44 5.46
C VAL A 53 3.48 8.32 5.84
N GLY A 54 4.03 7.24 6.35
CA GLY A 54 3.28 6.10 6.88
C GLY A 54 4.21 5.09 7.52
N CYS A 55 3.66 4.05 8.12
CA CYS A 55 4.42 2.92 8.67
C CYS A 55 4.03 1.64 7.96
N GLY A 56 4.99 0.75 7.69
CA GLY A 56 4.76 -0.54 7.02
C GLY A 56 4.02 -0.37 5.70
N THR A 57 2.88 -1.03 5.56
CA THR A 57 1.98 -0.95 4.40
C THR A 57 1.68 0.49 3.98
N SER A 58 1.36 1.35 4.94
CA SER A 58 1.04 2.77 4.65
C SER A 58 2.24 3.53 4.08
N TRP A 59 3.46 3.20 4.49
CA TRP A 59 4.67 3.75 3.87
C TRP A 59 4.85 3.32 2.42
N PHE A 60 4.54 2.06 2.09
CA PHE A 60 4.61 1.58 0.71
C PHE A 60 3.54 2.23 -0.18
N MET A 61 2.36 2.50 0.38
CA MET A 61 1.35 3.31 -0.33
C MET A 61 1.82 4.76 -0.52
N ALA A 62 2.52 5.33 0.46
CA ALA A 62 3.14 6.64 0.33
C ALA A 62 4.18 6.67 -0.80
N GLN A 63 5.02 5.65 -0.94
CA GLN A 63 5.98 5.52 -2.06
C GLN A 63 5.26 5.49 -3.42
N SER A 64 4.19 4.69 -3.53
CA SER A 64 3.40 4.61 -4.75
C SER A 64 2.78 5.96 -5.12
N TYR A 65 2.15 6.63 -4.15
CA TYR A 65 1.52 7.92 -4.40
C TYR A 65 2.54 9.01 -4.74
N ALA A 66 3.68 9.06 -4.02
CA ALA A 66 4.72 10.04 -4.29
C ALA A 66 5.24 9.96 -5.73
N ALA A 67 5.59 8.75 -6.18
CA ALA A 67 6.04 8.53 -7.55
C ALA A 67 4.96 8.87 -8.59
N ALA A 68 3.69 8.54 -8.32
CA ALA A 68 2.59 8.85 -9.21
C ALA A 68 2.32 10.37 -9.28
N ARG A 69 2.39 11.08 -8.14
CA ARG A 69 2.18 12.52 -8.07
C ARG A 69 3.24 13.28 -8.85
N GLU A 70 4.51 12.90 -8.73
CA GLU A 70 5.61 13.48 -9.53
C GLU A 70 5.45 13.17 -11.02
N ALA A 71 5.13 11.92 -11.38
CA ALA A 71 4.89 11.53 -12.76
C ALA A 71 3.72 12.30 -13.40
N ALA A 72 2.71 12.66 -12.61
CA ALA A 72 1.59 13.51 -13.03
C ALA A 72 1.95 15.02 -13.09
N GLY A 73 3.20 15.40 -12.80
CA GLY A 73 3.66 16.81 -12.81
C GLY A 73 3.05 17.67 -11.69
N LYS A 74 2.61 17.06 -10.59
CA LYS A 74 1.91 17.73 -9.49
C LYS A 74 2.85 18.32 -8.41
N GLY A 75 4.15 18.27 -8.63
CA GLY A 75 5.19 18.83 -7.75
C GLY A 75 6.04 17.75 -7.08
N VAL A 76 7.17 18.16 -6.54
CA VAL A 76 8.12 17.28 -5.84
C VAL A 76 7.43 16.60 -4.66
N THR A 77 7.57 15.30 -4.57
CA THR A 77 6.91 14.51 -3.53
C THR A 77 7.86 13.46 -2.99
N ASP A 78 8.22 13.58 -1.73
CA ASP A 78 9.11 12.64 -1.04
C ASP A 78 8.28 11.69 -0.16
N ALA A 79 8.62 10.40 -0.13
CA ALA A 79 7.97 9.41 0.74
C ALA A 79 8.92 8.96 1.85
N PHE A 80 8.43 8.93 3.10
CA PHE A 80 9.21 8.52 4.27
C PHE A 80 8.46 7.48 5.12
N ALA A 81 9.19 6.57 5.76
CA ALA A 81 8.67 5.91 6.94
C ALA A 81 8.46 6.97 8.04
N ALA A 82 7.34 6.96 8.74
CA ALA A 82 7.05 7.99 9.75
C ALA A 82 8.13 8.03 10.86
N SER A 83 8.69 6.88 11.21
CA SER A 83 9.82 6.74 12.15
C SER A 83 11.12 7.43 11.68
N GLU A 84 11.30 7.58 10.36
CA GLU A 84 12.48 8.14 9.73
C GLU A 84 12.22 9.51 9.09
N ALA A 85 11.03 10.07 9.33
CA ALA A 85 10.65 11.36 8.77
C ALA A 85 11.25 12.53 9.56
N PHE A 86 12.50 12.85 9.31
CA PHE A 86 13.23 13.98 9.94
C PHE A 86 12.73 15.37 9.49
N LEU A 87 11.42 15.52 9.34
CA LEU A 87 10.79 16.75 8.85
C LEU A 87 10.91 17.91 9.81
N ASN A 88 11.10 17.65 11.09
CA ASN A 88 11.34 18.63 12.15
C ASN A 88 12.82 19.03 12.29
N HIS A 89 13.73 18.25 11.72
CA HIS A 89 15.15 18.55 11.65
C HIS A 89 15.46 19.04 10.24
N ASN A 90 15.61 20.32 10.04
CA ASN A 90 15.95 20.93 8.74
C ASN A 90 17.38 20.55 8.29
N SER A 91 17.73 19.28 8.46
CA SER A 91 19.06 18.72 8.26
C SER A 91 19.52 18.69 6.81
N ALA A 92 18.60 18.90 5.85
CA ALA A 92 18.94 18.91 4.42
C ALA A 92 18.41 20.14 3.68
N GLY A 93 17.94 21.17 4.39
CA GLY A 93 17.35 22.37 3.76
C GLY A 93 16.05 22.06 2.99
N ARG A 94 15.47 20.88 3.19
CA ARG A 94 14.19 20.52 2.57
C ARG A 94 13.04 21.14 3.35
N GLN A 95 12.29 21.98 2.67
CA GLN A 95 11.04 22.52 3.19
C GLN A 95 9.88 21.90 2.41
N TYR A 96 8.81 21.56 3.12
CA TYR A 96 7.59 21.03 2.53
C TYR A 96 6.45 22.00 2.75
N ASP A 97 5.63 22.16 1.72
CA ASP A 97 4.43 22.99 1.78
C ASP A 97 3.29 22.25 2.50
N ALA A 98 3.29 20.91 2.46
CA ALA A 98 2.33 20.07 3.17
C ALA A 98 2.90 18.66 3.47
N VAL A 99 2.30 17.99 4.47
CA VAL A 99 2.59 16.61 4.83
C VAL A 99 1.31 15.80 4.79
N ILE A 100 1.32 14.66 4.08
CA ILE A 100 0.23 13.68 4.07
C ILE A 100 0.64 12.48 4.92
N ALA A 101 -0.13 12.15 5.94
CA ALA A 101 0.06 10.96 6.77
C ALA A 101 -0.99 9.90 6.41
N ILE A 102 -0.55 8.71 5.97
CA ILE A 102 -1.43 7.58 5.72
C ILE A 102 -1.37 6.65 6.93
N THR A 103 -2.50 6.38 7.57
CA THR A 103 -2.55 5.49 8.73
C THR A 103 -3.94 4.87 8.90
N ARG A 104 -4.04 3.52 8.90
CA ARG A 104 -5.32 2.83 9.07
C ARG A 104 -5.93 3.12 10.45
N SER A 105 -5.16 2.86 11.50
CA SER A 105 -5.64 2.91 12.88
C SER A 105 -5.67 4.32 13.48
N GLY A 106 -4.86 5.23 12.95
CA GLY A 106 -4.67 6.56 13.54
C GLY A 106 -4.11 6.56 14.97
N THR A 107 -3.50 5.43 15.41
CA THR A 107 -2.98 5.24 16.77
C THR A 107 -1.50 4.86 16.81
N THR A 108 -0.84 4.79 15.64
CA THR A 108 0.59 4.47 15.56
C THR A 108 1.42 5.60 16.18
N THR A 109 2.26 5.28 17.15
CA THR A 109 3.03 6.26 17.95
C THR A 109 3.84 7.18 17.06
N GLU A 110 4.61 6.65 16.12
CA GLU A 110 5.49 7.45 15.27
C GLU A 110 4.72 8.47 14.40
N VAL A 111 3.51 8.12 13.95
CA VAL A 111 2.66 9.04 13.19
C VAL A 111 2.11 10.15 14.10
N ILE A 112 1.68 9.80 15.31
CA ILE A 112 1.16 10.76 16.29
C ILE A 112 2.26 11.76 16.68
N GLU A 113 3.45 11.28 17.04
CA GLU A 113 4.59 12.12 17.43
C GLU A 113 5.01 13.06 16.29
N LEU A 114 5.05 12.54 15.05
CA LEU A 114 5.36 13.35 13.88
C LEU A 114 4.34 14.47 13.67
N LEU A 115 3.04 14.17 13.70
CA LEU A 115 1.99 15.19 13.52
C LEU A 115 2.01 16.23 14.66
N GLN A 116 2.26 15.81 15.90
CA GLN A 116 2.45 16.73 17.03
C GLN A 116 3.64 17.67 16.81
N ALA A 117 4.77 17.14 16.34
CA ALA A 117 5.97 17.92 16.05
C ALA A 117 5.78 18.93 14.91
N LEU A 118 4.91 18.63 13.94
CA LEU A 118 4.62 19.50 12.79
C LEU A 118 3.54 20.53 13.04
N ARG A 119 2.75 20.37 14.09
CA ARG A 119 1.59 21.24 14.39
C ARG A 119 1.94 22.72 14.39
N GLY A 120 1.23 23.49 13.57
CA GLY A 120 1.46 24.93 13.41
C GLY A 120 2.74 25.32 12.65
N LYS A 121 3.47 24.36 12.09
CA LYS A 121 4.69 24.58 11.29
C LYS A 121 4.50 24.28 9.81
N VAL A 122 3.81 23.19 9.50
CA VAL A 122 3.52 22.73 8.13
C VAL A 122 2.11 22.19 8.12
N PRO A 123 1.28 22.56 7.14
CA PRO A 123 -0.05 21.97 6.96
C PRO A 123 0.00 20.44 6.86
N THR A 124 -0.90 19.76 7.56
CA THR A 124 -0.92 18.30 7.65
C THR A 124 -2.27 17.74 7.20
N VAL A 125 -2.26 16.65 6.44
CA VAL A 125 -3.44 15.92 6.01
C VAL A 125 -3.32 14.49 6.49
N ALA A 126 -4.35 13.96 7.15
CA ALA A 126 -4.40 12.55 7.51
C ALA A 126 -5.36 11.78 6.59
N VAL A 127 -4.89 10.69 5.97
CA VAL A 127 -5.72 9.70 5.27
C VAL A 127 -5.88 8.52 6.20
N ILE A 128 -7.10 8.32 6.76
CA ILE A 128 -7.33 7.40 7.89
C ILE A 128 -8.54 6.49 7.68
N GLY A 129 -8.44 5.27 8.26
CA GLY A 129 -9.58 4.34 8.35
C GLY A 129 -10.45 4.61 9.57
N ASP A 130 -9.81 4.79 10.74
CA ASP A 130 -10.50 5.07 12.00
C ASP A 130 -10.61 6.57 12.25
N VAL A 131 -11.79 7.14 11.95
CA VAL A 131 -12.06 8.58 12.09
C VAL A 131 -12.24 9.04 13.54
N GLU A 132 -12.36 8.13 14.49
CA GLU A 132 -12.43 8.44 15.93
C GLU A 132 -11.04 8.41 16.60
N SER A 133 -9.99 8.12 15.82
CA SER A 133 -8.63 7.99 16.32
C SER A 133 -7.99 9.34 16.70
N PRO A 134 -6.92 9.33 17.54
CA PRO A 134 -6.20 10.54 17.92
C PRO A 134 -5.69 11.36 16.73
N VAL A 135 -5.25 10.71 15.65
CA VAL A 135 -4.75 11.38 14.45
C VAL A 135 -5.80 12.27 13.80
N ALA A 136 -7.09 11.92 13.88
CA ALA A 136 -8.18 12.73 13.34
C ALA A 136 -8.27 14.13 13.95
N THR A 137 -7.77 14.32 15.18
CA THR A 137 -7.78 15.61 15.89
C THR A 137 -6.42 16.33 15.86
N LEU A 138 -5.38 15.65 15.39
CA LEU A 138 -4.02 16.19 15.30
C LEU A 138 -3.71 16.81 13.96
N ALA A 139 -4.23 16.23 12.87
CA ALA A 139 -4.03 16.74 11.53
C ALA A 139 -4.91 17.98 11.28
N ASP A 140 -4.44 18.88 10.40
CA ASP A 140 -5.19 20.09 10.02
C ASP A 140 -6.36 19.75 9.10
N ALA A 141 -6.22 18.72 8.25
CA ALA A 141 -7.29 18.18 7.40
C ALA A 141 -7.33 16.64 7.47
N VAL A 142 -8.52 16.08 7.26
CA VAL A 142 -8.74 14.63 7.34
C VAL A 142 -9.50 14.11 6.12
N VAL A 143 -8.90 13.13 5.45
CA VAL A 143 -9.57 12.27 4.48
C VAL A 143 -9.97 10.98 5.20
N GLY A 144 -11.21 10.91 5.66
CA GLY A 144 -11.76 9.75 6.34
C GLY A 144 -12.24 8.69 5.37
N LEU A 145 -11.76 7.45 5.54
CA LEU A 145 -12.17 6.27 4.76
C LEU A 145 -12.73 5.16 5.69
N PRO A 146 -13.75 5.47 6.55
CA PRO A 146 -14.21 4.50 7.57
C PRO A 146 -14.80 3.23 6.96
N TYR A 147 -15.27 3.30 5.73
CA TYR A 147 -15.75 2.15 4.98
C TYR A 147 -14.64 1.19 4.53
N ALA A 148 -13.38 1.61 4.64
CA ALA A 148 -12.21 0.80 4.33
C ALA A 148 -11.48 0.28 5.59
N ASP A 149 -11.95 0.63 6.80
CA ASP A 149 -11.31 0.13 8.02
C ASP A 149 -11.40 -1.40 8.12
N GLU A 150 -10.43 -2.01 8.80
CA GLU A 150 -10.20 -3.44 8.82
C GLU A 150 -10.10 -3.97 10.25
N LYS A 151 -10.56 -5.21 10.43
CA LYS A 151 -10.41 -5.97 11.68
C LYS A 151 -9.17 -6.85 11.69
N SER A 152 -8.81 -7.38 10.52
CA SER A 152 -7.56 -8.14 10.34
C SER A 152 -6.35 -7.29 10.73
N VAL A 153 -5.35 -7.91 11.35
CA VAL A 153 -4.07 -7.23 11.64
C VAL A 153 -3.33 -6.99 10.33
N VAL A 154 -3.30 -7.97 9.43
CA VAL A 154 -2.70 -7.84 8.11
C VAL A 154 -3.59 -6.97 7.23
N GLN A 155 -3.09 -5.78 6.88
CA GLN A 155 -3.83 -4.83 6.06
C GLN A 155 -3.94 -5.28 4.61
N THR A 156 -5.13 -5.09 4.02
CA THR A 156 -5.37 -5.29 2.57
C THR A 156 -6.24 -4.18 2.00
N ARG A 157 -7.45 -4.04 2.51
CA ARG A 157 -8.50 -3.17 2.00
C ARG A 157 -8.21 -1.69 2.20
N PHE A 158 -7.82 -1.29 3.42
CA PHE A 158 -7.54 0.12 3.70
C PHE A 158 -6.40 0.66 2.83
N ALA A 159 -5.30 -0.07 2.76
CA ALA A 159 -4.11 0.37 2.03
C ALA A 159 -4.40 0.64 0.56
N THR A 160 -5.00 -0.34 -0.14
CA THR A 160 -5.35 -0.20 -1.55
C THR A 160 -6.41 0.88 -1.77
N THR A 161 -7.38 1.03 -0.86
CA THR A 161 -8.42 2.06 -0.93
C THR A 161 -7.85 3.46 -0.75
N ALA A 162 -6.94 3.66 0.22
CA ALA A 162 -6.25 4.92 0.42
C ALA A 162 -5.44 5.31 -0.83
N LEU A 163 -4.74 4.35 -1.43
CA LEU A 163 -4.00 4.59 -2.68
C LEU A 163 -4.95 4.90 -3.84
N VAL A 164 -6.06 4.18 -4.00
CA VAL A 164 -7.07 4.46 -5.04
C VAL A 164 -7.63 5.88 -4.89
N TYR A 165 -7.99 6.31 -3.68
CA TYR A 165 -8.43 7.68 -3.41
C TYR A 165 -7.37 8.71 -3.84
N LEU A 166 -6.13 8.51 -3.40
CA LEU A 166 -5.02 9.42 -3.70
C LEU A 166 -4.69 9.47 -5.20
N LEU A 167 -4.67 8.33 -5.89
CA LEU A 167 -4.44 8.27 -7.33
C LEU A 167 -5.61 8.88 -8.13
N SER A 168 -6.86 8.68 -7.68
CA SER A 168 -8.04 9.33 -8.26
C SER A 168 -7.96 10.85 -8.18
N SER A 169 -7.42 11.38 -7.06
CA SER A 169 -7.24 12.82 -6.89
C SER A 169 -6.23 13.43 -7.88
N LEU A 170 -5.33 12.63 -8.43
CA LEU A 170 -4.39 13.02 -9.49
C LEU A 170 -5.02 12.97 -10.88
N GLY A 171 -6.26 12.49 -11.01
CA GLY A 171 -6.94 12.27 -12.27
C GLY A 171 -6.63 10.92 -12.92
N MET A 172 -6.06 9.96 -12.19
CA MET A 172 -5.86 8.61 -12.71
C MET A 172 -7.20 7.91 -12.88
N GLU A 173 -7.42 7.36 -14.06
CA GLU A 173 -8.58 6.54 -14.37
C GLU A 173 -8.27 5.07 -14.15
N PHE A 174 -9.23 4.33 -13.59
CA PHE A 174 -9.02 2.92 -13.23
C PHE A 174 -9.56 1.94 -14.27
N GLY A 175 -10.31 2.41 -15.28
CA GLY A 175 -10.82 1.56 -16.36
C GLY A 175 -11.39 0.23 -15.85
N ASP A 176 -10.84 -0.87 -16.33
CA ASP A 176 -11.27 -2.22 -15.95
C ASP A 176 -10.65 -2.71 -14.62
N ALA A 177 -9.86 -1.88 -13.93
CA ALA A 177 -9.13 -2.30 -12.72
C ALA A 177 -10.03 -2.88 -11.64
N VAL A 178 -11.22 -2.31 -11.44
CA VAL A 178 -12.20 -2.77 -10.44
C VAL A 178 -12.72 -4.17 -10.78
N GLU A 179 -13.08 -4.41 -12.04
CA GLU A 179 -13.59 -5.72 -12.47
C GLU A 179 -12.47 -6.77 -12.53
N GLN A 180 -11.27 -6.38 -12.90
CA GLN A 180 -10.09 -7.23 -12.80
C GLN A 180 -9.81 -7.62 -11.33
N ALA A 181 -9.93 -6.67 -10.39
CA ALA A 181 -9.80 -6.96 -8.97
C ALA A 181 -10.91 -7.87 -8.45
N ARG A 182 -12.18 -7.67 -8.89
CA ARG A 182 -13.31 -8.53 -8.52
C ARG A 182 -13.06 -10.00 -8.92
N THR A 183 -12.49 -10.20 -10.09
CA THR A 183 -12.03 -11.52 -10.54
C THR A 183 -10.87 -12.03 -9.68
N ALA A 184 -9.85 -11.21 -9.49
CA ALA A 184 -8.61 -11.56 -8.79
C ALA A 184 -8.83 -12.02 -7.33
N VAL A 185 -9.79 -11.40 -6.62
CA VAL A 185 -10.07 -11.74 -5.21
C VAL A 185 -10.91 -13.01 -5.03
N THR A 186 -11.51 -13.53 -6.12
CA THR A 186 -12.40 -14.70 -6.07
C THR A 186 -11.89 -15.90 -6.86
N GLU A 187 -10.97 -15.70 -7.81
CA GLU A 187 -10.46 -16.79 -8.64
C GLU A 187 -9.65 -17.80 -7.80
N PRO A 188 -9.72 -19.10 -8.12
CA PRO A 188 -8.90 -20.11 -7.47
C PRO A 188 -7.42 -19.82 -7.62
N VAL A 189 -6.65 -20.08 -6.57
CA VAL A 189 -5.19 -19.93 -6.58
C VAL A 189 -4.55 -21.22 -7.09
N ALA A 190 -3.66 -21.10 -8.08
CA ALA A 190 -2.92 -22.23 -8.62
C ALA A 190 -1.99 -22.85 -7.56
N GLN A 191 -1.86 -24.18 -7.58
CA GLN A 191 -1.14 -24.92 -6.54
C GLN A 191 0.35 -24.58 -6.50
N ASP A 192 0.97 -24.31 -7.63
CA ASP A 192 2.36 -23.86 -7.73
C ASP A 192 2.63 -22.55 -7.00
N LEU A 193 1.64 -21.63 -6.96
CA LEU A 193 1.71 -20.42 -6.15
C LEU A 193 1.54 -20.69 -4.65
N VAL A 194 0.71 -21.65 -4.28
CA VAL A 194 0.54 -22.05 -2.87
C VAL A 194 1.81 -22.70 -2.33
N GLU A 195 2.46 -23.52 -3.12
CA GLU A 195 3.64 -24.32 -2.73
C GLU A 195 4.98 -23.63 -2.96
N ALA A 196 5.03 -22.54 -3.72
CA ALA A 196 6.27 -21.87 -4.06
C ALA A 196 7.16 -21.60 -2.85
N GLU A 197 8.46 -21.83 -3.03
CA GLU A 197 9.48 -21.67 -2.00
C GLU A 197 9.67 -20.21 -1.59
N GLN A 198 9.76 -19.32 -2.60
CA GLN A 198 10.10 -17.92 -2.44
C GLN A 198 9.40 -17.06 -3.49
N PHE A 199 9.13 -15.79 -3.12
CA PHE A 199 8.58 -14.78 -4.02
C PHE A 199 9.49 -13.56 -4.10
N THR A 200 9.73 -13.11 -5.32
CA THR A 200 10.30 -11.80 -5.62
C THR A 200 9.24 -10.95 -6.33
N PHE A 201 9.03 -9.73 -5.84
CA PHE A 201 8.08 -8.80 -6.42
C PHE A 201 8.83 -7.64 -7.09
N LEU A 202 8.42 -7.31 -8.31
CA LEU A 202 9.04 -6.27 -9.12
C LEU A 202 8.04 -5.18 -9.46
N GLY A 203 8.51 -3.94 -9.51
CA GLY A 203 7.69 -2.80 -9.91
C GLY A 203 8.47 -1.77 -10.70
N THR A 204 7.76 -0.88 -11.40
CA THR A 204 8.32 0.24 -12.17
C THR A 204 7.59 1.53 -11.80
N GLY A 205 8.33 2.60 -11.52
CA GLY A 205 7.72 3.86 -11.11
C GLY A 205 6.85 3.71 -9.87
N TRP A 206 5.59 4.14 -9.93
CA TRP A 206 4.67 4.07 -8.79
C TRP A 206 4.34 2.64 -8.33
N THR A 207 4.54 1.63 -9.17
CA THR A 207 4.25 0.24 -8.80
C THR A 207 5.34 -0.42 -7.95
N ILE A 208 6.49 0.25 -7.74
CA ILE A 208 7.53 -0.21 -6.80
C ILE A 208 6.98 -0.32 -5.38
N GLY A 209 6.16 0.64 -4.95
CA GLY A 209 5.49 0.56 -3.65
C GLY A 209 4.55 -0.64 -3.54
N LEU A 210 3.88 -1.03 -4.64
CA LEU A 210 3.05 -2.25 -4.67
C LEU A 210 3.90 -3.52 -4.54
N ALA A 211 5.08 -3.55 -5.15
CA ALA A 211 6.02 -4.67 -5.01
C ALA A 211 6.50 -4.82 -3.56
N HIS A 212 6.82 -3.70 -2.90
CA HIS A 212 7.18 -3.70 -1.48
C HIS A 212 6.02 -4.19 -0.60
N GLU A 213 4.81 -3.74 -0.87
CA GLU A 213 3.60 -4.15 -0.15
C GLU A 213 3.31 -5.65 -0.32
N ALA A 214 3.37 -6.16 -1.53
CA ALA A 214 3.20 -7.58 -1.83
C ALA A 214 4.19 -8.45 -1.02
N GLY A 215 5.46 -8.03 -0.98
CA GLY A 215 6.48 -8.68 -0.17
C GLY A 215 6.16 -8.64 1.33
N LEU A 216 5.68 -7.50 1.83
CA LEU A 216 5.30 -7.37 3.24
C LEU A 216 4.13 -8.29 3.58
N LYS A 217 3.09 -8.36 2.75
CA LYS A 217 1.94 -9.25 2.98
C LYS A 217 2.35 -10.71 3.12
N MET A 218 3.22 -11.19 2.27
CA MET A 218 3.76 -12.56 2.37
C MET A 218 4.58 -12.77 3.65
N ARG A 219 5.35 -11.78 4.09
CA ARG A 219 6.10 -11.88 5.35
C ARG A 219 5.18 -11.91 6.56
N GLU A 220 4.19 -11.04 6.61
CA GLU A 220 3.24 -10.90 7.73
C GLU A 220 2.34 -12.13 7.88
N ALA A 221 1.66 -12.52 6.82
CA ALA A 221 0.63 -13.55 6.85
C ALA A 221 1.17 -14.97 6.71
N VAL A 222 2.21 -15.16 5.90
CA VAL A 222 2.74 -16.48 5.51
C VAL A 222 4.06 -16.81 6.19
N GLN A 223 4.72 -15.80 6.82
CA GLN A 223 6.08 -15.89 7.36
C GLN A 223 7.08 -16.34 6.27
N GLY A 224 6.78 -15.97 5.01
CA GLY A 224 7.58 -16.33 3.85
C GLY A 224 8.75 -15.39 3.65
N TRP A 225 9.87 -15.93 3.17
CA TRP A 225 10.99 -15.10 2.73
C TRP A 225 10.68 -14.48 1.37
N THR A 226 10.70 -13.15 1.29
CA THR A 226 10.37 -12.43 0.07
C THR A 226 11.32 -11.28 -0.18
N GLU A 227 11.47 -10.93 -1.45
CA GLU A 227 12.24 -9.78 -1.91
C GLU A 227 11.38 -8.87 -2.78
N SER A 228 11.79 -7.60 -2.90
CA SER A 228 11.09 -6.61 -3.72
C SER A 228 12.11 -5.62 -4.31
N TYR A 229 12.01 -5.37 -5.62
CA TYR A 229 12.96 -4.51 -6.34
C TYR A 229 12.29 -3.65 -7.41
N PRO A 230 12.90 -2.51 -7.79
CA PRO A 230 12.65 -1.93 -9.09
C PRO A 230 12.99 -2.95 -10.18
N ALA A 231 12.11 -3.08 -11.19
CA ALA A 231 12.21 -4.18 -12.16
C ALA A 231 13.53 -4.20 -12.94
N MET A 232 14.08 -3.03 -13.25
CA MET A 232 15.37 -2.94 -13.95
C MET A 232 16.55 -3.35 -13.06
N GLU A 233 16.47 -3.05 -11.74
CA GLU A 233 17.51 -3.40 -10.75
C GLU A 233 17.61 -4.91 -10.51
N TYR A 234 16.57 -5.67 -10.86
CA TYR A 234 16.57 -7.12 -10.69
C TYR A 234 17.73 -7.80 -11.43
N ARG A 235 18.10 -7.28 -12.58
CA ARG A 235 19.23 -7.76 -13.42
C ARG A 235 20.60 -7.49 -12.80
N HIS A 236 20.70 -6.58 -11.84
CA HIS A 236 21.96 -6.15 -11.22
C HIS A 236 22.37 -7.02 -10.02
N GLY A 237 21.95 -8.29 -10.02
CA GLY A 237 22.32 -9.28 -9.01
C GLY A 237 21.15 -10.11 -8.46
N PRO A 238 20.03 -9.51 -8.03
CA PRO A 238 18.93 -10.25 -7.40
C PRO A 238 18.36 -11.40 -8.23
N ILE A 239 18.38 -11.32 -9.56
CA ILE A 239 17.94 -12.39 -10.47
C ILE A 239 18.69 -13.71 -10.24
N SER A 240 19.85 -13.68 -9.61
CA SER A 240 20.66 -14.87 -9.32
C SER A 240 19.97 -15.89 -8.41
N ILE A 241 18.96 -15.45 -7.64
CA ILE A 241 18.17 -16.35 -6.79
C ILE A 241 16.98 -16.98 -7.50
N ALA A 242 16.61 -16.49 -8.70
CA ALA A 242 15.50 -17.05 -9.46
C ALA A 242 15.83 -18.49 -9.90
N ALA A 243 14.90 -19.42 -9.64
CA ALA A 243 15.09 -20.86 -9.90
C ALA A 243 13.72 -21.56 -10.00
N PRO A 244 13.65 -22.80 -10.50
CA PRO A 244 12.44 -23.60 -10.43
C PRO A 244 11.91 -23.69 -8.99
N GLY A 245 10.59 -23.59 -8.83
CA GLY A 245 9.90 -23.54 -7.52
C GLY A 245 9.87 -22.16 -6.86
N ARG A 246 10.46 -21.15 -7.49
CA ARG A 246 10.38 -19.74 -7.05
C ARG A 246 9.57 -18.91 -8.02
N VAL A 247 9.00 -17.82 -7.52
CA VAL A 247 8.11 -16.92 -8.27
C VAL A 247 8.74 -15.53 -8.36
N THR A 248 8.76 -14.98 -9.58
CA THR A 248 9.02 -13.56 -9.82
C THR A 248 7.74 -12.93 -10.38
N TRP A 249 7.20 -11.94 -9.68
CA TRP A 249 5.92 -11.30 -10.00
C TRP A 249 6.12 -9.82 -10.30
N LEU A 250 5.76 -9.39 -11.50
CA LEU A 250 5.89 -8.01 -11.94
C LEU A 250 4.57 -7.24 -11.84
N PHE A 251 4.62 -6.06 -11.27
CA PHE A 251 3.55 -5.06 -11.28
C PHE A 251 3.85 -3.98 -12.33
N GLY A 252 2.93 -3.80 -13.27
CA GLY A 252 3.02 -2.76 -14.28
C GLY A 252 3.76 -3.17 -15.54
N GLU A 253 4.41 -2.21 -16.17
CA GLU A 253 5.03 -2.39 -17.49
C GLU A 253 6.30 -3.24 -17.40
N GLN A 254 6.41 -4.19 -18.35
CA GLN A 254 7.55 -5.08 -18.42
C GLN A 254 8.73 -4.40 -19.08
N PRO A 255 9.92 -4.37 -18.44
CA PRO A 255 11.16 -3.98 -19.10
C PRO A 255 11.49 -4.89 -20.27
N GLU A 256 12.03 -4.31 -21.34
CA GLU A 256 12.45 -5.05 -22.53
C GLU A 256 13.41 -6.20 -22.18
N GLY A 257 13.14 -7.38 -22.68
CA GLY A 257 13.95 -8.58 -22.53
C GLY A 257 13.88 -9.26 -21.15
N LEU A 258 13.13 -8.73 -20.18
CA LEU A 258 13.03 -9.37 -18.84
C LEU A 258 12.36 -10.74 -18.90
N ASP A 259 11.42 -10.95 -19.80
CA ASP A 259 10.79 -12.25 -20.04
C ASP A 259 11.78 -13.32 -20.49
N ALA A 260 12.70 -12.96 -21.40
CA ALA A 260 13.77 -13.86 -21.86
C ALA A 260 14.74 -14.19 -20.71
N ASP A 261 15.14 -13.18 -19.93
CA ASP A 261 16.01 -13.38 -18.77
C ASP A 261 15.33 -14.30 -17.74
N MET A 262 14.04 -14.10 -17.47
CA MET A 262 13.29 -14.94 -16.55
C MET A 262 13.11 -16.36 -17.05
N ALA A 263 12.83 -16.55 -18.34
CA ALA A 263 12.73 -17.88 -18.93
C ALA A 263 14.02 -18.68 -18.77
N ALA A 264 15.18 -18.04 -18.82
CA ALA A 264 16.48 -18.69 -18.62
C ALA A 264 16.70 -19.19 -17.19
N THR A 265 16.00 -18.64 -16.18
CA THR A 265 16.15 -19.05 -14.78
C THR A 265 15.32 -20.29 -14.42
N GLY A 266 14.27 -20.58 -15.17
CA GLY A 266 13.27 -21.62 -14.86
C GLY A 266 12.33 -21.26 -13.71
N ALA A 267 12.41 -20.06 -13.12
CA ALA A 267 11.44 -19.57 -12.15
C ALA A 267 10.07 -19.29 -12.82
N LEU A 268 9.01 -19.40 -12.04
CA LEU A 268 7.68 -18.97 -12.51
C LEU A 268 7.64 -17.44 -12.59
N TYR A 269 7.55 -16.93 -13.81
CA TYR A 269 7.43 -15.49 -14.04
C TYR A 269 5.98 -15.11 -14.29
N ILE A 270 5.46 -14.15 -13.51
CA ILE A 270 4.11 -13.65 -13.61
C ILE A 270 4.13 -12.20 -14.07
N ASN A 271 3.60 -11.98 -15.26
CA ASN A 271 3.27 -10.69 -15.83
C ASN A 271 1.98 -10.85 -16.63
N THR A 272 0.86 -10.42 -16.08
CA THR A 272 -0.47 -10.66 -16.67
C THR A 272 -0.93 -9.52 -17.56
N GLY A 273 -0.26 -8.37 -17.51
CA GLY A 273 -0.70 -7.14 -18.17
C GLY A 273 -1.98 -6.53 -17.57
N LYS A 274 -2.50 -7.07 -16.46
CA LYS A 274 -3.63 -6.51 -15.73
C LYS A 274 -3.23 -5.24 -14.97
N HIS A 275 -4.22 -4.48 -14.54
CA HIS A 275 -3.98 -3.27 -13.75
C HIS A 275 -3.21 -3.62 -12.46
N PRO A 276 -2.14 -2.88 -12.09
CA PRO A 276 -1.26 -3.22 -10.98
C PRO A 276 -1.96 -3.38 -9.63
N LEU A 277 -3.01 -2.59 -9.34
CA LEU A 277 -3.80 -2.75 -8.13
C LEU A 277 -4.63 -4.04 -8.12
N ALA A 278 -5.15 -4.47 -9.27
CA ALA A 278 -5.84 -5.75 -9.38
C ALA A 278 -4.86 -6.92 -9.18
N GLU A 279 -3.64 -6.80 -9.68
CA GLU A 279 -2.57 -7.78 -9.41
C GLU A 279 -2.18 -7.79 -7.92
N LEU A 280 -2.13 -6.65 -7.23
CA LEU A 280 -1.91 -6.63 -5.78
C LEU A 280 -3.05 -7.33 -5.03
N ALA A 281 -4.30 -7.11 -5.41
CA ALA A 281 -5.45 -7.83 -4.84
C ALA A 281 -5.33 -9.34 -5.07
N ARG A 282 -4.83 -9.79 -6.22
CA ARG A 282 -4.51 -11.20 -6.49
C ARG A 282 -3.40 -11.72 -5.59
N VAL A 283 -2.34 -10.95 -5.35
CA VAL A 283 -1.30 -11.33 -4.39
C VAL A 283 -1.88 -11.48 -2.99
N HIS A 284 -2.79 -10.60 -2.56
CA HIS A 284 -3.50 -10.75 -1.28
C HIS A 284 -4.29 -12.08 -1.21
N ARG A 285 -4.97 -12.46 -2.30
CA ARG A 285 -5.66 -13.77 -2.38
C ARG A 285 -4.68 -14.93 -2.28
N VAL A 286 -3.58 -14.90 -3.02
CA VAL A 286 -2.51 -15.91 -2.94
C VAL A 286 -1.95 -15.97 -1.50
N THR A 287 -1.72 -14.83 -0.89
CA THR A 287 -1.22 -14.73 0.50
C THR A 287 -2.14 -15.42 1.49
N LEU A 288 -3.46 -15.18 1.39
CA LEU A 288 -4.47 -15.81 2.24
C LEU A 288 -4.46 -17.34 2.09
N GLU A 289 -4.48 -17.84 0.85
CA GLU A 289 -4.48 -19.29 0.61
C GLU A 289 -3.19 -19.96 1.08
N ARG A 290 -2.05 -19.31 0.90
CA ARG A 290 -0.76 -19.78 1.44
C ARG A 290 -0.75 -19.82 2.96
N ALA A 291 -1.31 -18.80 3.62
CA ALA A 291 -1.43 -18.78 5.08
C ALA A 291 -2.30 -19.95 5.58
N ARG A 292 -3.44 -20.18 4.95
CA ARG A 292 -4.34 -21.31 5.24
C ARG A 292 -3.67 -22.66 5.05
N ALA A 293 -2.98 -22.85 3.92
CA ALA A 293 -2.25 -24.09 3.64
C ALA A 293 -1.16 -24.39 4.67
N ARG A 294 -0.62 -23.37 5.34
CA ARG A 294 0.38 -23.49 6.41
C ARG A 294 -0.22 -23.47 7.83
N GLY A 295 -1.54 -23.44 7.96
CA GLY A 295 -2.22 -23.38 9.27
C GLY A 295 -2.00 -22.05 10.01
N LEU A 296 -1.67 -20.96 9.29
CA LEU A 296 -1.43 -19.63 9.86
C LEU A 296 -2.70 -18.78 9.78
N ASN A 297 -2.86 -17.89 10.76
CA ASN A 297 -4.00 -16.97 10.82
C ASN A 297 -3.56 -15.51 10.57
N PRO A 298 -3.81 -14.94 9.37
CA PRO A 298 -3.44 -13.56 9.07
C PRO A 298 -4.28 -12.53 9.83
N ASP A 299 -5.41 -12.90 10.43
CA ASP A 299 -6.17 -12.00 11.30
C ASP A 299 -5.42 -11.73 12.61
N LEU A 300 -4.58 -12.68 13.04
CA LEU A 300 -3.77 -12.64 14.28
C LEU A 300 -2.35 -13.19 13.98
N PRO A 301 -1.56 -12.52 13.16
CA PRO A 301 -0.24 -12.97 12.79
C PRO A 301 0.72 -12.91 13.99
N ARG A 302 1.75 -13.76 13.97
CA ARG A 302 2.76 -13.81 15.01
C ARG A 302 3.55 -12.49 15.08
N ASN A 303 3.77 -11.98 16.29
CA ASN A 303 4.59 -10.80 16.60
C ASN A 303 4.06 -9.47 16.02
N LEU A 304 2.81 -9.42 15.58
CA LEU A 304 2.20 -8.20 15.06
C LEU A 304 0.92 -7.87 15.81
N THR A 305 0.64 -6.57 15.86
CA THR A 305 -0.60 -6.00 16.38
C THR A 305 -1.20 -5.08 15.34
N ARG A 306 -2.48 -4.72 15.50
CA ARG A 306 -3.18 -3.80 14.57
C ARG A 306 -2.48 -2.44 14.43
N SER A 307 -1.80 -2.00 15.48
CA SER A 307 -1.04 -0.75 15.54
C SER A 307 0.16 -0.91 16.46
N VAL A 308 1.27 -0.28 16.11
CA VAL A 308 2.44 -0.18 17.00
C VAL A 308 2.20 0.98 17.94
N ILE A 309 1.99 0.68 19.22
CA ILE A 309 1.86 1.65 20.30
C ILE A 309 3.06 1.45 21.22
N LEU A 310 3.95 2.43 21.25
CA LEU A 310 5.14 2.41 22.09
C LEU A 310 4.82 3.09 23.44
N ASP A 311 5.20 2.43 24.54
CA ASP A 311 5.15 3.07 25.85
C ASP A 311 6.23 4.15 25.90
N THR A 312 5.84 5.42 25.80
CA THR A 312 6.74 6.57 25.86
C THR A 312 7.14 6.97 27.31
N THR A 313 6.79 6.14 28.29
CA THR A 313 7.11 6.34 29.72
C THR A 313 8.27 5.46 30.18
N ALA A 314 9.42 5.54 29.51
CA ALA A 314 10.66 4.95 30.02
C ALA A 314 11.74 6.03 30.17
#